data_cda7614c10ea32ddef00a476ebb71b38
#
_entry.id   cda7614c10ea32ddef00a476ebb71b38
#
_cell.length_a   1.000
_cell.length_b   1.000
_cell.length_c   1.000
_cell.angle_alpha   90.00
_cell.angle_beta   90.00
_cell.angle_gamma   90.00
#
_symmetry.space_group_name_H-M   'P 1'
#
loop_
_entity.id
_entity.type
_entity.pdbx_description
1 polymer ?
#
loop_
_entity_poly.entity_id
_entity_poly.type
_entity_poly.pdbx_seq_one_letter_code
_entity_poly.pdbx_strand_id
1 'polypeptide(L)'
;MPRVPLIGRLSLREYIVLLLGFTFIAFESILHLVILCLPKPIILWFYKQSRSLFHRGTGGPRSKTPKIKSPEKKAADRILNARDFMDLCSIYGYTPEEHVVLTKDGYLLGLHRLPARMGEKKTNPGTSTGKPVVYLHHGLLMNSEIWVCLTDAERTLPFALVERGFDVWLGNNRQAPLLDQV
;
A
#
# COMPACT_ATOMS: atom_id res chain seq x y z
N MET A 1 49.49 28.11 -10.68
CA MET A 1 48.92 26.85 -11.23
C MET A 1 47.75 26.43 -10.37
N PRO A 2 46.55 26.25 -10.90
CA PRO A 2 45.43 25.78 -10.11
C PRO A 2 45.72 24.34 -9.65
N ARG A 3 45.83 24.14 -8.34
CA ARG A 3 46.03 22.81 -7.74
C ARG A 3 44.75 22.03 -7.88
N VAL A 4 44.83 20.86 -8.51
CA VAL A 4 43.69 19.93 -8.59
C VAL A 4 43.25 19.60 -7.15
N PRO A 5 42.01 19.94 -6.76
CA PRO A 5 41.53 19.63 -5.43
C PRO A 5 41.45 18.11 -5.28
N LEU A 6 42.12 17.55 -4.29
CA LEU A 6 42.14 16.13 -3.87
C LEU A 6 43.47 15.38 -4.05
N ILE A 7 44.32 15.70 -5.02
CA ILE A 7 45.57 14.95 -5.20
C ILE A 7 46.69 15.67 -4.40
N GLY A 8 47.28 14.96 -3.42
CA GLY A 8 48.44 15.43 -2.64
C GLY A 8 48.13 16.25 -1.39
N ARG A 9 46.86 16.37 -0.96
CA ARG A 9 46.43 17.07 0.28
C ARG A 9 46.00 16.15 1.39
N LEU A 10 45.72 14.90 1.09
CA LEU A 10 45.17 13.92 2.05
C LEU A 10 46.31 13.06 2.61
N SER A 11 46.17 12.67 3.87
CA SER A 11 47.05 11.65 4.48
C SER A 11 46.71 10.25 3.91
N LEU A 12 47.66 9.32 4.02
CA LEU A 12 47.46 7.95 3.51
C LEU A 12 46.18 7.30 4.08
N ARG A 13 45.87 7.59 5.34
CA ARG A 13 44.66 7.08 6.00
C ARG A 13 43.36 7.61 5.36
N GLU A 14 43.37 8.89 4.97
CA GLU A 14 42.20 9.52 4.32
C GLU A 14 41.99 8.98 2.91
N TYR A 15 43.05 8.63 2.18
CA TYR A 15 42.93 7.94 0.90
C TYR A 15 42.36 6.54 1.04
N ILE A 16 42.71 5.80 2.09
CA ILE A 16 42.14 4.46 2.37
C ILE A 16 40.66 4.59 2.65
N VAL A 17 40.24 5.55 3.49
CA VAL A 17 38.82 5.78 3.80
C VAL A 17 38.05 6.20 2.56
N LEU A 18 38.63 7.05 1.72
CA LEU A 18 38.01 7.45 0.46
C LEU A 18 37.83 6.27 -0.51
N LEU A 19 38.86 5.42 -0.63
CA LEU A 19 38.80 4.20 -1.45
C LEU A 19 37.70 3.25 -0.95
N LEU A 20 37.64 3.03 0.37
CA LEU A 20 36.58 2.23 0.99
C LEU A 20 35.20 2.82 0.72
N GLY A 21 35.03 4.15 0.83
CA GLY A 21 33.78 4.84 0.50
C GLY A 21 33.35 4.59 -0.95
N PHE A 22 34.26 4.75 -1.89
CA PHE A 22 33.96 4.46 -3.30
C PHE A 22 33.63 3.00 -3.57
N THR A 23 34.33 2.06 -2.91
CA THR A 23 34.01 0.63 -3.05
C THR A 23 32.62 0.30 -2.51
N PHE A 24 32.21 0.90 -1.39
CA PHE A 24 30.84 0.75 -0.85
C PHE A 24 29.79 1.30 -1.80
N ILE A 25 29.98 2.50 -2.34
CA ILE A 25 29.04 3.11 -3.30
C ILE A 25 28.94 2.27 -4.58
N ALA A 26 30.08 1.77 -5.09
CA ALA A 26 30.09 0.89 -6.25
C ALA A 26 29.35 -0.42 -5.98
N PHE A 27 29.56 -1.01 -4.82
CA PHE A 27 28.85 -2.23 -4.39
C PHE A 27 27.33 -2.00 -4.27
N GLU A 28 26.92 -0.91 -3.64
CA GLU A 28 25.51 -0.51 -3.54
C GLU A 28 24.87 -0.33 -4.92
N SER A 29 25.57 0.35 -5.83
CA SER A 29 25.09 0.57 -7.19
C SER A 29 24.92 -0.73 -7.98
N ILE A 30 25.87 -1.66 -7.84
CA ILE A 30 25.80 -2.99 -8.46
C ILE A 30 24.64 -3.77 -7.86
N LEU A 31 24.47 -3.76 -6.53
CA LEU A 31 23.39 -4.44 -5.85
C LEU A 31 22.02 -3.90 -6.30
N HIS A 32 21.90 -2.58 -6.41
CA HIS A 32 20.69 -1.93 -6.91
C HIS A 32 20.37 -2.34 -8.35
N LEU A 33 21.37 -2.37 -9.22
CA LEU A 33 21.20 -2.84 -10.59
C LEU A 33 20.77 -4.30 -10.67
N VAL A 34 21.37 -5.17 -9.83
CA VAL A 34 21.00 -6.59 -9.73
C VAL A 34 19.54 -6.74 -9.29
N ILE A 35 19.10 -5.97 -8.28
CA ILE A 35 17.71 -5.99 -7.79
C ILE A 35 16.74 -5.54 -8.88
N LEU A 36 17.05 -4.47 -9.60
CA LEU A 36 16.25 -3.96 -10.73
C LEU A 36 16.12 -4.97 -11.87
N CYS A 37 17.18 -5.73 -12.14
CA CYS A 37 17.20 -6.74 -13.18
C CYS A 37 16.63 -8.09 -12.74
N LEU A 38 16.21 -8.24 -11.46
CA LEU A 38 15.73 -9.53 -10.95
C LEU A 38 14.37 -9.91 -11.60
N PRO A 39 14.29 -11.04 -12.33
CA PRO A 39 13.02 -11.50 -12.88
C PRO A 39 12.02 -11.84 -11.78
N LYS A 40 10.74 -11.51 -11.99
CA LYS A 40 9.64 -11.81 -11.05
C LYS A 40 9.64 -13.24 -10.49
N PRO A 41 9.91 -14.32 -11.28
CA PRO A 41 9.95 -15.68 -10.72
C PRO A 41 11.04 -15.90 -9.68
N ILE A 42 12.20 -15.23 -9.79
CA ILE A 42 13.28 -15.33 -8.80
C ILE A 42 12.87 -14.66 -7.51
N ILE A 43 12.24 -13.48 -7.57
CA ILE A 43 11.71 -12.78 -6.39
C ILE A 43 10.69 -13.65 -5.67
N LEU A 44 9.75 -14.24 -6.39
CA LEU A 44 8.73 -15.12 -5.84
C LEU A 44 9.33 -16.39 -5.22
N TRP A 45 10.37 -16.95 -5.85
CA TRP A 45 11.09 -18.11 -5.31
C TRP A 45 11.80 -17.78 -3.99
N PHE A 46 12.53 -16.64 -3.94
CA PHE A 46 13.18 -16.17 -2.70
C PHE A 46 12.16 -15.90 -1.60
N TYR A 47 11.05 -15.25 -1.91
CA TYR A 47 9.97 -15.00 -0.96
C TYR A 47 9.40 -16.31 -0.40
N LYS A 48 9.15 -17.30 -1.26
CA LYS A 48 8.66 -18.62 -0.84
C LYS A 48 9.66 -19.36 0.04
N GLN A 49 10.94 -19.24 -0.30
CA GLN A 49 12.02 -19.90 0.43
C GLN A 49 12.25 -19.25 1.80
N SER A 50 12.34 -17.92 1.87
CA SER A 50 12.51 -17.19 3.13
C SER A 50 11.34 -17.42 4.07
N ARG A 51 10.11 -17.43 3.56
CA ARG A 51 8.91 -17.77 4.34
C ARG A 51 8.97 -19.20 4.87
N SER A 52 9.45 -20.15 4.09
CA SER A 52 9.64 -21.55 4.53
C SER A 52 10.68 -21.67 5.64
N LEU A 53 11.80 -20.97 5.50
CA LEU A 53 12.86 -20.93 6.52
C LEU A 53 12.37 -20.27 7.81
N PHE A 54 11.67 -19.16 7.71
CA PHE A 54 11.07 -18.47 8.86
C PHE A 54 10.10 -19.40 9.62
N HIS A 55 9.22 -20.09 8.91
CA HIS A 55 8.31 -21.07 9.53
C HIS A 55 9.01 -22.28 10.15
N ARG A 56 10.18 -22.66 9.65
CA ARG A 56 11.02 -23.72 10.28
C ARG A 56 11.71 -23.22 11.55
N GLY A 57 12.19 -21.97 11.55
CA GLY A 57 12.91 -21.38 12.69
C GLY A 57 12.01 -20.95 13.84
N THR A 58 10.78 -20.49 13.55
CA THR A 58 9.85 -20.00 14.58
C THR A 58 8.94 -21.06 15.18
N GLY A 59 9.10 -22.34 14.79
CA GLY A 59 8.29 -23.43 15.38
C GLY A 59 6.80 -23.34 15.13
N GLY A 60 6.37 -22.58 14.12
CA GLY A 60 4.96 -22.42 13.76
C GLY A 60 4.30 -23.78 13.53
N PRO A 61 3.05 -23.99 13.98
CA PRO A 61 2.41 -25.29 13.94
C PRO A 61 2.30 -25.80 12.51
N ARG A 62 3.00 -26.88 12.23
CA ARG A 62 2.97 -27.63 10.96
C ARG A 62 1.65 -28.41 10.90
N SER A 63 0.53 -27.69 10.81
CA SER A 63 -0.78 -28.30 10.66
C SER A 63 -0.89 -28.90 9.26
N LYS A 64 -0.67 -30.19 9.16
CA LYS A 64 -0.87 -31.00 7.94
C LYS A 64 -2.35 -31.34 7.67
N THR A 65 -3.26 -30.88 8.50
CA THR A 65 -4.69 -31.03 8.26
C THR A 65 -5.22 -29.80 7.54
N PRO A 66 -6.04 -29.94 6.51
CA PRO A 66 -6.81 -28.81 5.95
C PRO A 66 -7.81 -28.39 7.01
N LYS A 67 -7.39 -27.49 7.92
CA LYS A 67 -8.31 -26.86 8.86
C LYS A 67 -9.32 -26.12 8.02
N ILE A 68 -10.60 -26.50 8.13
CA ILE A 68 -11.71 -25.71 7.64
C ILE A 68 -11.50 -24.32 8.25
N LYS A 69 -11.13 -23.35 7.40
CA LYS A 69 -10.85 -21.99 7.85
C LYS A 69 -12.15 -21.42 8.41
N SER A 70 -12.10 -20.91 9.64
CA SER A 70 -13.23 -20.15 10.19
C SER A 70 -13.63 -19.01 9.24
N PRO A 71 -14.89 -18.58 9.21
CA PRO A 71 -15.32 -17.48 8.35
C PRO A 71 -14.45 -16.23 8.50
N GLU A 72 -14.05 -15.89 9.72
CA GLU A 72 -13.13 -14.79 10.03
C GLU A 72 -11.76 -14.97 9.37
N LYS A 73 -11.20 -16.17 9.39
CA LYS A 73 -9.91 -16.46 8.76
C LYS A 73 -9.99 -16.37 7.24
N LYS A 74 -11.13 -16.75 6.66
CA LYS A 74 -11.37 -16.55 5.21
C LYS A 74 -11.49 -15.08 4.86
N ALA A 75 -12.17 -14.28 5.70
CA ALA A 75 -12.27 -12.83 5.53
C ALA A 75 -10.90 -12.17 5.63
N ALA A 76 -10.11 -12.49 6.67
CA ALA A 76 -8.74 -12.00 6.82
C ALA A 76 -7.84 -12.36 5.63
N ASP A 77 -7.92 -13.60 5.13
CA ASP A 77 -7.15 -14.01 3.94
C ASP A 77 -7.56 -13.22 2.68
N ARG A 78 -8.84 -12.87 2.51
CA ARG A 78 -9.29 -12.04 1.39
C ARG A 78 -8.78 -10.62 1.51
N ILE A 79 -8.87 -10.01 2.70
CA ILE A 79 -8.34 -8.67 2.99
C ILE A 79 -6.83 -8.61 2.73
N LEU A 80 -6.07 -9.62 3.21
CA LEU A 80 -4.62 -9.70 2.99
C LEU A 80 -4.20 -9.82 1.51
N ASN A 81 -5.10 -10.28 0.65
CA ASN A 81 -4.86 -10.43 -0.78
C ASN A 81 -5.49 -9.31 -1.61
N ALA A 82 -6.21 -8.39 -0.99
CA ALA A 82 -6.74 -7.18 -1.64
C ALA A 82 -5.56 -6.27 -2.03
N ARG A 83 -5.65 -5.65 -3.19
CA ARG A 83 -4.58 -4.81 -3.75
C ARG A 83 -4.77 -3.34 -3.42
N ASP A 84 -6.02 -2.92 -3.30
CA ASP A 84 -6.41 -1.54 -3.17
C ASP A 84 -7.74 -1.37 -2.42
N PHE A 85 -8.16 -0.12 -2.25
CA PHE A 85 -9.42 0.25 -1.63
C PHE A 85 -10.64 -0.34 -2.35
N MET A 86 -10.59 -0.43 -3.69
CA MET A 86 -11.69 -0.96 -4.51
C MET A 86 -11.88 -2.46 -4.23
N ASP A 87 -10.78 -3.21 -4.21
CA ASP A 87 -10.79 -4.64 -3.89
C ASP A 87 -11.32 -4.88 -2.46
N LEU A 88 -10.88 -4.07 -1.47
CA LEU A 88 -11.35 -4.18 -0.08
C LEU A 88 -12.86 -3.99 0.03
N CYS A 89 -13.42 -2.97 -0.61
CA CYS A 89 -14.86 -2.73 -0.61
C CYS A 89 -15.64 -3.84 -1.34
N SER A 90 -15.09 -4.35 -2.44
CA SER A 90 -15.72 -5.41 -3.24
C SER A 90 -15.87 -6.74 -2.47
N ILE A 91 -14.98 -7.02 -1.52
CA ILE A 91 -15.06 -8.18 -0.63
C ILE A 91 -16.40 -8.23 0.11
N TYR A 92 -16.95 -7.06 0.41
CA TYR A 92 -18.21 -6.87 1.15
C TYR A 92 -19.38 -6.47 0.24
N GLY A 93 -19.19 -6.49 -1.08
CA GLY A 93 -20.24 -6.21 -2.07
C GLY A 93 -20.54 -4.74 -2.32
N TYR A 94 -19.68 -3.82 -1.80
CA TYR A 94 -19.79 -2.39 -2.10
C TYR A 94 -19.06 -2.04 -3.39
N THR A 95 -19.54 -1.01 -4.06
CA THR A 95 -18.92 -0.49 -5.28
C THR A 95 -18.51 0.96 -5.03
N PRO A 96 -17.26 1.20 -4.68
CA PRO A 96 -16.74 2.54 -4.48
C PRO A 96 -16.48 3.25 -5.81
N GLU A 97 -16.34 4.57 -5.74
CA GLU A 97 -15.84 5.44 -6.79
C GLU A 97 -14.47 5.99 -6.37
N GLU A 98 -13.58 6.14 -7.33
CA GLU A 98 -12.31 6.84 -7.15
C GLU A 98 -12.34 8.14 -7.93
N HIS A 99 -11.99 9.24 -7.27
CA HIS A 99 -11.90 10.58 -7.83
C HIS A 99 -10.51 11.14 -7.63
N VAL A 100 -9.95 11.75 -8.66
CA VAL A 100 -8.66 12.43 -8.58
C VAL A 100 -8.90 13.93 -8.55
N VAL A 101 -8.37 14.59 -7.53
CA VAL A 101 -8.52 16.04 -7.33
C VAL A 101 -7.18 16.73 -7.48
N LEU A 102 -7.10 17.69 -8.40
CA LEU A 102 -5.93 18.55 -8.55
C LEU A 102 -5.99 19.68 -7.52
N THR A 103 -4.99 19.78 -6.67
CA THR A 103 -4.85 20.86 -5.69
C THR A 103 -4.32 22.13 -6.36
N LYS A 104 -4.53 23.31 -5.71
CA LYS A 104 -4.06 24.60 -6.25
C LYS A 104 -2.54 24.67 -6.46
N ASP A 105 -1.79 23.90 -5.70
CA ASP A 105 -0.33 23.79 -5.76
C ASP A 105 0.16 22.64 -6.65
N GLY A 106 -0.73 22.04 -7.47
CA GLY A 106 -0.37 21.13 -8.55
C GLY A 106 -0.28 19.65 -8.15
N TYR A 107 -0.69 19.26 -6.93
CA TYR A 107 -0.71 17.85 -6.53
C TYR A 107 -2.03 17.17 -6.90
N LEU A 108 -1.95 15.90 -7.25
CA LEU A 108 -3.12 15.04 -7.44
C LEU A 108 -3.40 14.27 -6.13
N LEU A 109 -4.62 14.36 -5.64
CA LEU A 109 -5.08 13.65 -4.46
C LEU A 109 -6.16 12.65 -4.84
N GLY A 110 -6.03 11.41 -4.37
CA GLY A 110 -7.07 10.39 -4.50
C GLY A 110 -8.17 10.61 -3.46
N LEU A 111 -9.41 10.61 -3.90
CA LEU A 111 -10.60 10.62 -3.08
C LEU A 111 -11.43 9.38 -3.38
N HIS A 112 -11.77 8.61 -2.36
CA HIS A 112 -12.67 7.47 -2.50
C HIS A 112 -14.08 7.86 -2.05
N ARG A 113 -15.11 7.28 -2.68
CA ARG A 113 -16.51 7.55 -2.36
C ARG A 113 -17.30 6.27 -2.33
N LEU A 114 -18.19 6.16 -1.37
CA LEU A 114 -19.18 5.10 -1.25
C LEU A 114 -20.57 5.72 -1.35
N PRO A 115 -21.13 5.83 -2.58
CA PRO A 115 -22.36 6.57 -2.82
C PRO A 115 -23.64 5.77 -2.56
N ALA A 116 -23.55 4.42 -2.59
CA ALA A 116 -24.70 3.53 -2.61
C ALA A 116 -24.60 2.42 -1.58
N ARG A 117 -25.75 2.00 -1.04
CA ARG A 117 -25.89 0.82 -0.18
C ARG A 117 -25.64 -0.46 -0.98
N MET A 118 -25.41 -1.55 -0.26
CA MET A 118 -25.35 -2.86 -0.88
C MET A 118 -26.66 -3.17 -1.63
N GLY A 119 -26.55 -3.49 -2.93
CA GLY A 119 -27.74 -3.78 -3.76
C GLY A 119 -28.54 -2.57 -4.24
N GLU A 120 -28.21 -1.35 -3.84
CA GLU A 120 -28.82 -0.13 -4.35
C GLU A 120 -28.42 0.13 -5.80
N LYS A 121 -29.34 0.68 -6.62
CA LYS A 121 -29.07 1.03 -8.01
C LYS A 121 -27.95 2.07 -8.07
N LYS A 122 -26.92 1.77 -8.84
CA LYS A 122 -25.78 2.67 -9.04
C LYS A 122 -26.23 3.93 -9.75
N THR A 123 -25.87 5.08 -9.19
CA THR A 123 -25.91 6.36 -9.89
C THR A 123 -24.66 6.49 -10.79
N ASN A 124 -24.73 7.38 -11.78
CA ASN A 124 -23.54 7.67 -12.59
C ASN A 124 -22.41 8.22 -11.68
N PRO A 125 -21.17 7.79 -11.89
CA PRO A 125 -20.04 8.27 -11.10
C PRO A 125 -19.97 9.80 -11.07
N GLY A 126 -19.69 10.36 -9.90
CA GLY A 126 -19.57 11.82 -9.71
C GLY A 126 -20.89 12.58 -9.64
N THR A 127 -22.05 11.92 -9.82
CA THR A 127 -23.34 12.61 -9.68
C THR A 127 -23.75 12.73 -8.22
N SER A 128 -24.55 13.76 -7.91
CA SER A 128 -25.10 13.95 -6.57
C SER A 128 -26.10 12.84 -6.25
N THR A 129 -25.96 12.25 -5.07
CA THR A 129 -26.90 11.24 -4.56
C THR A 129 -28.09 11.87 -3.83
N GLY A 130 -28.04 13.18 -3.52
CA GLY A 130 -29.01 13.84 -2.65
C GLY A 130 -28.96 13.40 -1.17
N LYS A 131 -28.03 12.50 -0.82
CA LYS A 131 -27.84 12.02 0.54
C LYS A 131 -26.95 12.99 1.34
N PRO A 132 -27.10 13.05 2.67
CA PRO A 132 -26.17 13.80 3.50
C PRO A 132 -24.76 13.23 3.37
N VAL A 133 -23.77 14.12 3.21
CA VAL A 133 -22.38 13.75 2.99
C VAL A 133 -21.64 13.61 4.32
N VAL A 134 -20.89 12.55 4.46
CA VAL A 134 -19.92 12.35 5.55
C VAL A 134 -18.53 12.23 4.95
N TYR A 135 -17.61 13.06 5.43
CA TYR A 135 -16.20 13.00 5.04
C TYR A 135 -15.36 12.36 6.16
N LEU A 136 -14.62 11.31 5.82
CA LEU A 136 -13.70 10.63 6.69
C LEU A 136 -12.26 10.90 6.26
N HIS A 137 -11.42 11.26 7.22
CA HIS A 137 -10.00 11.49 6.98
C HIS A 137 -9.17 10.55 7.82
N HIS A 138 -8.11 10.01 7.24
CA HIS A 138 -7.22 9.07 7.92
C HIS A 138 -6.20 9.77 8.84
N GLY A 139 -5.57 8.99 9.75
CA GLY A 139 -4.51 9.47 10.62
C GLY A 139 -3.15 9.61 9.93
N LEU A 140 -2.13 10.00 10.71
CA LEU A 140 -0.76 10.14 10.23
C LEU A 140 -0.23 8.80 9.69
N LEU A 141 0.47 8.83 8.55
CA LEU A 141 1.06 7.66 7.88
C LEU A 141 0.04 6.57 7.49
N MET A 142 -1.21 6.94 7.30
CA MET A 142 -2.29 6.04 6.86
C MET A 142 -2.85 6.50 5.52
N ASN A 143 -3.76 5.71 4.96
CA ASN A 143 -4.58 6.05 3.81
C ASN A 143 -6.05 5.66 4.09
N SER A 144 -6.93 5.86 3.13
CA SER A 144 -8.36 5.55 3.25
C SER A 144 -8.67 4.07 3.48
N GLU A 145 -7.76 3.15 3.13
CA GLU A 145 -7.92 1.71 3.32
C GLU A 145 -8.09 1.31 4.78
N ILE A 146 -7.50 2.08 5.72
CA ILE A 146 -7.65 1.82 7.16
C ILE A 146 -9.11 1.75 7.61
N TRP A 147 -9.99 2.46 6.93
CA TRP A 147 -11.40 2.51 7.26
C TRP A 147 -12.17 1.26 6.84
N VAL A 148 -11.66 0.47 5.88
CA VAL A 148 -12.37 -0.67 5.25
C VAL A 148 -11.64 -2.01 5.40
N CYS A 149 -10.50 -2.06 6.11
CA CYS A 149 -9.69 -3.26 6.29
C CYS A 149 -10.12 -4.17 7.47
N LEU A 150 -11.31 -3.96 8.05
CA LEU A 150 -11.84 -4.82 9.12
C LEU A 150 -12.42 -6.12 8.55
N THR A 151 -12.34 -7.20 9.34
CA THR A 151 -12.89 -8.52 8.98
C THR A 151 -14.41 -8.63 9.10
N ASP A 152 -15.05 -7.61 9.65
CA ASP A 152 -16.49 -7.52 9.91
C ASP A 152 -17.06 -6.25 9.27
N ALA A 153 -17.92 -6.43 8.27
CA ALA A 153 -18.55 -5.33 7.54
C ALA A 153 -19.45 -4.47 8.43
N GLU A 154 -20.18 -5.06 9.37
CA GLU A 154 -21.13 -4.35 10.23
C GLU A 154 -20.42 -3.38 11.19
N ARG A 155 -19.18 -3.72 11.56
CA ARG A 155 -18.32 -2.89 12.43
C ARG A 155 -17.51 -1.88 11.66
N THR A 156 -17.52 -1.95 10.33
CA THR A 156 -16.77 -1.04 9.45
C THR A 156 -17.53 0.27 9.32
N LEU A 157 -16.98 1.34 9.88
CA LEU A 157 -17.65 2.65 9.98
C LEU A 157 -18.18 3.18 8.64
N PRO A 158 -17.41 3.21 7.52
CA PRO A 158 -17.92 3.66 6.23
C PRO A 158 -19.14 2.88 5.77
N PHE A 159 -19.12 1.55 5.90
CA PHE A 159 -20.25 0.71 5.49
C PHE A 159 -21.48 0.95 6.36
N ALA A 160 -21.29 1.05 7.68
CA ALA A 160 -22.38 1.37 8.58
C ALA A 160 -23.03 2.72 8.28
N LEU A 161 -22.26 3.72 7.86
CA LEU A 161 -22.75 5.03 7.45
C LEU A 161 -23.54 4.95 6.13
N VAL A 162 -22.99 4.27 5.13
CA VAL A 162 -23.65 4.06 3.84
C VAL A 162 -24.99 3.36 4.02
N GLU A 163 -25.06 2.30 4.83
CA GLU A 163 -26.31 1.59 5.13
C GLU A 163 -27.33 2.46 5.84
N ARG A 164 -26.90 3.48 6.59
CA ARG A 164 -27.77 4.49 7.20
C ARG A 164 -28.20 5.61 6.23
N GLY A 165 -27.78 5.57 4.98
CA GLY A 165 -28.21 6.50 3.95
C GLY A 165 -27.31 7.72 3.78
N PHE A 166 -26.07 7.68 4.22
CA PHE A 166 -25.08 8.72 3.97
C PHE A 166 -24.32 8.46 2.68
N ASP A 167 -23.85 9.53 2.07
CA ASP A 167 -22.87 9.53 0.98
C ASP A 167 -21.49 9.72 1.61
N VAL A 168 -20.67 8.65 1.63
CA VAL A 168 -19.43 8.63 2.40
C VAL A 168 -18.24 8.88 1.50
N TRP A 169 -17.45 9.89 1.86
CA TRP A 169 -16.23 10.28 1.18
C TRP A 169 -15.03 10.05 2.08
N LEU A 170 -13.95 9.52 1.50
CA LEU A 170 -12.71 9.22 2.21
C LEU A 170 -11.54 9.91 1.50
N GLY A 171 -10.88 10.83 2.22
CA GLY A 171 -9.76 11.58 1.68
C GLY A 171 -8.42 10.90 1.91
N ASN A 172 -7.50 11.09 0.96
CA ASN A 172 -6.11 10.69 1.06
C ASN A 172 -5.21 11.93 1.07
N ASN A 173 -4.21 11.92 1.94
CA ASN A 173 -3.15 12.92 1.98
C ASN A 173 -2.12 12.70 0.87
N ARG A 174 -1.27 13.70 0.64
CA ARG A 174 -0.14 13.65 -0.31
C ARG A 174 0.87 12.52 -0.03
N GLN A 175 0.81 11.90 1.14
CA GLN A 175 1.68 10.77 1.54
C GLN A 175 1.15 9.41 1.09
N ALA A 176 -0.09 9.32 0.63
CA ALA A 176 -0.57 8.11 -0.02
C ALA A 176 0.24 7.93 -1.31
N PRO A 177 0.80 6.74 -1.57
CA PRO A 177 1.48 6.51 -2.83
C PRO A 177 0.50 6.85 -3.95
N LEU A 178 0.82 7.90 -4.70
CA LEU A 178 0.18 8.13 -5.98
C LEU A 178 0.41 6.86 -6.76
N LEU A 179 -0.65 6.23 -7.17
CA LEU A 179 -0.59 5.22 -8.19
C LEU A 179 0.25 5.81 -9.32
N ASP A 180 1.41 5.22 -9.57
CA ASP A 180 2.24 5.47 -10.74
C ASP A 180 1.38 5.17 -11.97
N GLN A 181 0.65 6.17 -12.42
CA GLN A 181 -0.12 6.07 -13.66
C GLN A 181 -0.31 7.45 -14.27
N VAL A 182 0.67 7.89 -14.99
CA VAL A 182 0.48 8.48 -16.34
C VAL A 182 1.71 8.12 -17.15
#